data_f7a72b7080a47fc129dc14561775c941
#
_entry.id   f7a72b7080a47fc129dc14561775c941
#
_cell.length_a   1.000
_cell.length_b   1.000
_cell.length_c   1.000
_cell.angle_alpha   90.00
_cell.angle_beta   90.00
_cell.angle_gamma   90.00
#
_symmetry.space_group_name_H-M   'P 1'
#
loop_
_entity.id
_entity.type
_entity.pdbx_description
1 polymer ?
#
loop_
_entity_poly.entity_id
_entity_poly.type
_entity_poly.pdbx_seq_one_letter_code
_entity_poly.pdbx_strand_id
1 'polypeptide(L)'
;MSDIEIGSPWFNRCDGVEAVVVSVGSDCIGFTQTVCGKKCFYSHTVEEFKEYYKPLVQADMVNHPPHYKDASGIECIEVTSKMQFCGGNCFKYLYRAGKKSSTVEDLKKAIWYAERAWLGSEQVCDDAVKKIGHIARYRTGFIQDAMQDMVDEDWLALIASVDSELDMLESE
;
A
#
# COMPACT_ATOMS: atom_id res chain seq x y z
N MET A 1 16.64 -12.28 20.03
CA MET A 1 17.77 -11.40 19.67
C MET A 1 17.38 -10.81 18.33
N SER A 2 17.23 -9.49 18.22
CA SER A 2 17.01 -8.86 16.91
C SER A 2 18.32 -8.92 16.17
N ASP A 3 18.35 -9.68 15.11
CA ASP A 3 19.56 -9.95 14.36
C ASP A 3 19.98 -8.68 13.62
N ILE A 4 20.98 -7.99 14.17
CA ILE A 4 21.64 -6.88 13.48
C ILE A 4 22.68 -7.52 12.57
N GLU A 5 22.46 -7.40 11.26
CA GLU A 5 23.31 -8.02 10.24
C GLU A 5 24.09 -6.96 9.46
N ILE A 6 25.28 -7.32 9.01
CA ILE A 6 26.09 -6.47 8.13
C ILE A 6 25.32 -6.29 6.81
N GLY A 7 25.24 -5.03 6.33
CA GLY A 7 24.49 -4.66 5.15
C GLY A 7 23.02 -4.33 5.42
N SER A 8 22.51 -4.62 6.64
CA SER A 8 21.12 -4.29 6.97
C SER A 8 20.92 -2.77 7.07
N PRO A 9 19.86 -2.22 6.44
CA PRO A 9 19.52 -0.81 6.54
C PRO A 9 18.72 -0.56 7.83
N TRP A 10 19.01 0.57 8.49
CA TRP A 10 18.36 1.04 9.70
C TRP A 10 17.99 2.51 9.54
N PHE A 11 17.05 2.97 10.34
CA PHE A 11 16.49 4.31 10.28
C PHE A 11 16.65 5.01 11.63
N ASN A 12 17.28 6.18 11.65
CA ASN A 12 17.43 6.98 12.86
C ASN A 12 16.06 7.56 13.26
N ARG A 13 15.67 7.37 14.51
CA ARG A 13 14.36 7.77 15.04
C ARG A 13 14.21 9.27 15.21
N CYS A 14 15.34 9.99 15.33
CA CYS A 14 15.33 11.42 15.62
C CYS A 14 15.34 12.30 14.37
N ASP A 15 16.20 11.98 13.40
CA ASP A 15 16.43 12.82 12.22
C ASP A 15 15.96 12.18 10.89
N GLY A 16 15.52 10.94 10.93
CA GLY A 16 15.05 10.24 9.75
C GLY A 16 16.14 9.79 8.77
N VAL A 17 17.41 9.85 9.17
CA VAL A 17 18.51 9.47 8.30
C VAL A 17 18.70 7.94 8.26
N GLU A 18 18.89 7.41 7.05
CA GLU A 18 19.18 5.99 6.85
C GLU A 18 20.64 5.68 7.24
N ALA A 19 20.81 4.59 7.97
CA ALA A 19 22.10 4.02 8.35
C ALA A 19 22.24 2.61 7.78
N VAL A 20 23.43 2.24 7.31
CA VAL A 20 23.73 0.88 6.86
C VAL A 20 24.79 0.29 7.78
N VAL A 21 24.49 -0.85 8.39
CA VAL A 21 25.42 -1.57 9.25
C VAL A 21 26.57 -2.11 8.43
N VAL A 22 27.82 -1.83 8.85
CA VAL A 22 29.03 -2.26 8.15
C VAL A 22 29.92 -3.18 9.01
N SER A 23 29.70 -3.20 10.32
CA SER A 23 30.37 -4.16 11.21
C SER A 23 29.52 -4.45 12.46
N VAL A 24 29.59 -5.66 12.96
CA VAL A 24 28.92 -6.10 14.18
C VAL A 24 29.97 -6.74 15.07
N GLY A 25 30.28 -6.12 16.22
CA GLY A 25 31.13 -6.63 17.27
C GLY A 25 30.31 -7.15 18.46
N SER A 26 31.04 -7.65 19.50
CA SER A 26 30.39 -8.10 20.74
C SER A 26 29.66 -6.97 21.47
N ASP A 27 30.22 -5.78 21.45
CA ASP A 27 29.78 -4.64 22.27
C ASP A 27 29.44 -3.39 21.43
N CYS A 28 29.78 -3.37 20.15
CA CYS A 28 29.54 -2.21 19.29
C CYS A 28 29.08 -2.57 17.86
N ILE A 29 28.31 -1.64 17.27
CA ILE A 29 27.83 -1.66 15.89
C ILE A 29 28.51 -0.52 15.14
N GLY A 30 29.22 -0.85 14.06
CA GLY A 30 29.71 0.14 13.10
C GLY A 30 28.72 0.31 11.95
N PHE A 31 28.44 1.55 11.59
CA PHE A 31 27.49 1.86 10.53
C PHE A 31 27.89 3.11 9.75
N THR A 32 27.32 3.29 8.58
CA THR A 32 27.54 4.47 7.76
C THR A 32 26.22 5.21 7.56
N GLN A 33 26.29 6.55 7.54
CA GLN A 33 25.20 7.45 7.14
C GLN A 33 25.68 8.40 6.06
N THR A 34 24.76 8.87 5.23
CA THR A 34 25.05 9.94 4.25
C THR A 34 24.61 11.27 4.84
N VAL A 35 25.58 12.12 5.18
CA VAL A 35 25.34 13.46 5.74
C VAL A 35 25.90 14.49 4.73
N CYS A 36 25.04 15.40 4.29
CA CYS A 36 25.37 16.41 3.27
C CYS A 36 26.03 15.81 2.01
N GLY A 37 25.51 14.68 1.54
CA GLY A 37 26.01 13.98 0.35
C GLY A 37 27.32 13.22 0.54
N LYS A 38 27.88 13.18 1.74
CA LYS A 38 29.09 12.43 2.09
C LYS A 38 28.79 11.25 2.98
N LYS A 39 29.39 10.11 2.67
CA LYS A 39 29.28 8.90 3.48
C LYS A 39 30.21 9.02 4.69
N CYS A 40 29.61 9.03 5.88
CA CYS A 40 30.33 9.11 7.16
C CYS A 40 30.22 7.77 7.91
N PHE A 41 31.26 7.42 8.64
CA PHE A 41 31.29 6.22 9.48
C PHE A 41 31.05 6.62 10.95
N TYR A 42 30.22 5.81 11.63
CA TYR A 42 29.88 5.96 13.04
C TYR A 42 29.95 4.61 13.75
N SER A 43 30.08 4.67 15.07
CA SER A 43 30.01 3.49 15.92
C SER A 43 29.23 3.81 17.20
N HIS A 44 28.35 2.91 17.60
CA HIS A 44 27.59 2.95 18.84
C HIS A 44 27.73 1.61 19.58
N THR A 45 27.49 1.59 20.88
CA THR A 45 27.22 0.33 21.57
C THR A 45 25.94 -0.32 21.00
N VAL A 46 25.79 -1.62 21.23
CA VAL A 46 24.58 -2.34 20.77
C VAL A 46 23.30 -1.74 21.35
N GLU A 47 23.35 -1.32 22.62
CA GLU A 47 22.25 -0.68 23.33
C GLU A 47 21.91 0.67 22.73
N GLU A 48 22.88 1.56 22.57
CA GLU A 48 22.70 2.89 21.96
C GLU A 48 22.17 2.76 20.53
N PHE A 49 22.71 1.84 19.74
CA PHE A 49 22.25 1.63 18.37
C PHE A 49 20.77 1.25 18.34
N LYS A 50 20.32 0.34 19.19
CA LYS A 50 18.90 -0.06 19.29
C LYS A 50 17.99 1.03 19.83
N GLU A 51 18.52 1.93 20.67
CA GLU A 51 17.78 3.09 21.21
C GLU A 51 17.51 4.10 20.09
N TYR A 52 18.52 4.46 19.31
CA TYR A 52 18.42 5.53 18.30
C TYR A 52 17.98 5.06 16.93
N TYR A 53 18.14 3.78 16.61
CA TYR A 53 17.82 3.23 15.30
C TYR A 53 16.74 2.14 15.39
N LYS A 54 15.97 2.01 14.32
CA LYS A 54 15.05 0.91 14.09
C LYS A 54 15.36 0.27 12.74
N PRO A 55 15.13 -1.06 12.57
CA PRO A 55 15.31 -1.69 11.28
C PRO A 55 14.48 -0.98 10.22
N LEU A 56 15.11 -0.66 9.10
CA LEU A 56 14.38 -0.30 7.89
C LEU A 56 13.85 -1.62 7.32
N VAL A 57 12.66 -2.00 7.75
CA VAL A 57 12.00 -3.17 7.17
C VAL A 57 11.75 -2.84 5.71
N GLN A 58 12.54 -3.44 4.82
CA GLN A 58 12.25 -3.36 3.40
C GLN A 58 10.83 -3.88 3.19
N ALA A 59 9.96 -3.04 2.62
CA ALA A 59 8.62 -3.46 2.33
C ALA A 59 8.67 -4.72 1.45
N ASP A 60 8.01 -5.79 1.89
CA ASP A 60 7.89 -7.00 1.09
C ASP A 60 7.02 -6.69 -0.14
N MET A 61 7.71 -6.37 -1.24
CA MET A 61 7.06 -5.95 -2.49
C MET A 61 6.40 -7.11 -3.24
N VAL A 62 6.62 -8.34 -2.78
CA VAL A 62 6.06 -9.57 -3.39
C VAL A 62 4.85 -10.06 -2.61
N ASN A 63 5.02 -10.35 -1.32
CA ASN A 63 3.96 -10.95 -0.52
C ASN A 63 3.02 -9.90 0.12
N HIS A 64 3.58 -8.76 0.56
CA HIS A 64 2.83 -7.73 1.28
C HIS A 64 3.16 -6.31 0.80
N PRO A 65 2.95 -5.98 -0.48
CA PRO A 65 3.26 -4.65 -1.01
C PRO A 65 2.48 -3.55 -0.28
N PRO A 66 3.12 -2.43 0.11
CA PRO A 66 2.47 -1.37 0.89
C PRO A 66 1.20 -0.78 0.26
N HIS A 67 1.16 -0.70 -1.08
CA HIS A 67 0.00 -0.18 -1.81
C HIS A 67 -1.22 -1.12 -1.80
N TYR A 68 -1.06 -2.34 -1.27
CA TYR A 68 -2.15 -3.30 -1.03
C TYR A 68 -2.50 -3.46 0.45
N LYS A 69 -2.05 -2.52 1.30
CA LYS A 69 -2.41 -2.41 2.71
C LYS A 69 -3.05 -1.05 3.00
N ASP A 70 -3.91 -1.01 4.00
CA ASP A 70 -4.45 0.25 4.52
C ASP A 70 -4.85 0.14 6.00
N ALA A 71 -5.47 1.22 6.51
CA ALA A 71 -5.89 1.30 7.90
C ALA A 71 -6.99 0.30 8.30
N SER A 72 -7.67 -0.34 7.34
CA SER A 72 -8.71 -1.35 7.62
C SER A 72 -8.13 -2.65 8.19
N GLY A 73 -6.82 -2.87 7.99
CA GLY A 73 -6.13 -4.12 8.34
C GLY A 73 -6.43 -5.29 7.39
N ILE A 74 -7.26 -5.09 6.34
CA ILE A 74 -7.57 -6.11 5.33
C ILE A 74 -6.71 -5.84 4.10
N GLU A 75 -5.96 -6.84 3.67
CA GLU A 75 -5.15 -6.74 2.46
C GLU A 75 -6.02 -6.93 1.19
N CYS A 76 -5.64 -6.25 0.12
CA CYS A 76 -6.35 -6.32 -1.16
C CYS A 76 -6.58 -7.76 -1.64
N ILE A 77 -5.59 -8.65 -1.46
CA ILE A 77 -5.67 -10.06 -1.88
C ILE A 77 -6.76 -10.83 -1.15
N GLU A 78 -7.08 -10.48 0.09
CA GLU A 78 -8.13 -11.14 0.87
C GLU A 78 -9.52 -10.92 0.30
N VAL A 79 -9.72 -9.84 -0.43
CA VAL A 79 -10.96 -9.52 -1.17
C VAL A 79 -10.89 -10.13 -2.57
N THR A 80 -9.86 -9.80 -3.33
CA THR A 80 -9.77 -10.18 -4.75
C THR A 80 -9.73 -11.68 -4.98
N SER A 81 -9.18 -12.46 -4.03
CA SER A 81 -9.18 -13.93 -4.09
C SER A 81 -10.58 -14.56 -3.97
N LYS A 82 -11.59 -13.79 -3.58
CA LYS A 82 -12.99 -14.21 -3.44
C LYS A 82 -13.89 -13.69 -4.56
N MET A 83 -13.34 -12.88 -5.47
CA MET A 83 -14.09 -12.25 -6.55
C MET A 83 -13.79 -12.91 -7.89
N GLN A 84 -14.69 -12.73 -8.83
CA GLN A 84 -14.45 -13.06 -10.23
C GLN A 84 -13.39 -12.09 -10.80
N PHE A 85 -12.85 -12.43 -11.96
CA PHE A 85 -11.65 -11.78 -12.49
C PHE A 85 -11.82 -10.27 -12.69
N CYS A 86 -12.90 -9.83 -13.32
CA CYS A 86 -13.09 -8.40 -13.63
C CYS A 86 -13.43 -7.61 -12.38
N GLY A 87 -14.37 -8.06 -11.57
CA GLY A 87 -14.71 -7.42 -10.30
C GLY A 87 -13.52 -7.34 -9.36
N GLY A 88 -12.74 -8.41 -9.23
CA GLY A 88 -11.52 -8.42 -8.43
C GLY A 88 -10.45 -7.45 -8.93
N ASN A 89 -10.27 -7.31 -10.25
CA ASN A 89 -9.35 -6.32 -10.79
C ASN A 89 -9.88 -4.89 -10.63
N CYS A 90 -11.18 -4.64 -10.82
CA CYS A 90 -11.79 -3.36 -10.53
C CYS A 90 -11.50 -2.94 -9.07
N PHE A 91 -11.85 -3.80 -8.11
CA PHE A 91 -11.58 -3.55 -6.70
C PHE A 91 -10.10 -3.27 -6.42
N LYS A 92 -9.19 -4.06 -6.98
CA LYS A 92 -7.74 -3.87 -6.83
C LYS A 92 -7.27 -2.49 -7.26
N TYR A 93 -7.78 -1.98 -8.37
CA TYR A 93 -7.40 -0.67 -8.89
C TYR A 93 -7.98 0.47 -8.03
N LEU A 94 -9.23 0.37 -7.58
CA LEU A 94 -9.81 1.29 -6.60
C LEU A 94 -9.06 1.27 -5.27
N TYR A 95 -8.71 0.08 -4.77
CA TYR A 95 -8.02 -0.09 -3.49
C TYR A 95 -6.66 0.60 -3.47
N ARG A 96 -5.91 0.57 -4.57
CA ARG A 96 -4.57 1.14 -4.65
C ARG A 96 -4.50 2.56 -5.24
N ALA A 97 -5.60 3.10 -5.75
CA ALA A 97 -5.67 4.46 -6.29
C ALA A 97 -5.16 5.48 -5.24
N GLY A 98 -4.30 6.39 -5.66
CA GLY A 98 -3.60 7.33 -4.78
C GLY A 98 -2.42 6.77 -3.97
N LYS A 99 -2.16 5.46 -4.03
CA LYS A 99 -1.05 4.81 -3.30
C LYS A 99 0.12 4.41 -4.22
N LYS A 100 -0.05 4.48 -5.51
CA LYS A 100 0.95 4.15 -6.52
C LYS A 100 1.07 5.28 -7.54
N SER A 101 1.99 5.17 -8.48
CA SER A 101 2.50 6.23 -9.35
C SER A 101 1.49 7.02 -10.18
N SER A 102 0.32 6.48 -10.51
CA SER A 102 -0.69 7.20 -11.30
C SER A 102 -2.10 6.83 -10.87
N THR A 103 -2.78 7.75 -10.20
CA THR A 103 -4.19 7.63 -9.83
C THR A 103 -5.07 7.53 -11.08
N VAL A 104 -4.85 8.41 -12.06
CA VAL A 104 -5.59 8.46 -13.33
C VAL A 104 -5.54 7.10 -14.06
N GLU A 105 -4.35 6.49 -14.19
CA GLU A 105 -4.25 5.17 -14.81
C GLU A 105 -4.99 4.08 -14.04
N ASP A 106 -4.95 4.12 -12.70
CA ASP A 106 -5.64 3.13 -11.89
C ASP A 106 -7.15 3.29 -12.01
N LEU A 107 -7.68 4.52 -12.03
CA LEU A 107 -9.11 4.78 -12.24
C LEU A 107 -9.58 4.35 -13.64
N LYS A 108 -8.83 4.66 -14.70
CA LYS A 108 -9.13 4.17 -16.06
C LYS A 108 -9.20 2.64 -16.13
N LYS A 109 -8.29 1.96 -15.43
CA LYS A 109 -8.31 0.49 -15.34
C LYS A 109 -9.49 -0.01 -14.51
N ALA A 110 -9.86 0.68 -13.44
CA ALA A 110 -11.02 0.32 -12.63
C ALA A 110 -12.31 0.36 -13.47
N ILE A 111 -12.55 1.45 -14.22
CA ILE A 111 -13.69 1.59 -15.14
C ILE A 111 -13.68 0.45 -16.17
N TRP A 112 -12.55 0.23 -16.83
CA TRP A 112 -12.43 -0.81 -17.86
C TRP A 112 -12.81 -2.21 -17.36
N TYR A 113 -12.43 -2.53 -16.12
CA TYR A 113 -12.81 -3.80 -15.49
C TYR A 113 -14.24 -3.81 -14.97
N ALA A 114 -14.77 -2.67 -14.46
CA ALA A 114 -16.16 -2.55 -14.02
C ALA A 114 -17.14 -2.79 -15.18
N GLU A 115 -16.90 -2.19 -16.34
CA GLU A 115 -17.67 -2.42 -17.56
C GLU A 115 -17.75 -3.91 -17.92
N ARG A 116 -16.64 -4.63 -17.81
CA ARG A 116 -16.58 -6.06 -18.11
C ARG A 116 -17.27 -6.92 -17.06
N ALA A 117 -17.17 -6.53 -15.78
CA ALA A 117 -17.90 -7.19 -14.71
C ALA A 117 -19.41 -7.03 -14.92
N TRP A 118 -19.86 -5.84 -15.28
CA TRP A 118 -21.26 -5.56 -15.61
C TRP A 118 -21.73 -6.37 -16.81
N LEU A 119 -21.02 -6.33 -17.94
CA LEU A 119 -21.35 -7.08 -19.14
C LEU A 119 -21.33 -8.61 -18.92
N GLY A 120 -20.43 -9.08 -18.07
CA GLY A 120 -20.30 -10.48 -17.68
C GLY A 120 -21.28 -10.92 -16.58
N SER A 121 -22.11 -10.00 -16.05
CA SER A 121 -22.99 -10.24 -14.90
C SER A 121 -22.22 -10.86 -13.71
N GLU A 122 -20.98 -10.39 -13.48
CA GLU A 122 -20.19 -10.84 -12.34
C GLU A 122 -20.84 -10.37 -11.03
N GLN A 123 -20.98 -11.30 -10.10
CA GLN A 123 -21.52 -11.04 -8.77
C GLN A 123 -20.41 -10.94 -7.73
N VAL A 124 -20.67 -10.21 -6.66
CA VAL A 124 -19.77 -10.08 -5.51
C VAL A 124 -20.26 -11.03 -4.41
N CYS A 125 -19.46 -12.01 -4.04
CA CYS A 125 -19.87 -12.97 -3.00
C CYS A 125 -19.96 -12.29 -1.62
N ASP A 126 -20.80 -12.84 -0.73
CA ASP A 126 -21.07 -12.30 0.62
C ASP A 126 -19.80 -12.01 1.44
N ASP A 127 -18.76 -12.84 1.32
CA ASP A 127 -17.51 -12.63 2.05
C ASP A 127 -16.75 -11.40 1.52
N ALA A 128 -16.72 -11.22 0.20
CA ALA A 128 -16.14 -10.02 -0.42
C ALA A 128 -16.95 -8.78 -0.07
N VAL A 129 -18.28 -8.83 -0.15
CA VAL A 129 -19.20 -7.73 0.24
C VAL A 129 -18.90 -7.24 1.66
N LYS A 130 -18.79 -8.15 2.64
CA LYS A 130 -18.49 -7.79 4.03
C LYS A 130 -17.12 -7.12 4.18
N LYS A 131 -16.11 -7.63 3.49
CA LYS A 131 -14.75 -7.08 3.53
C LYS A 131 -14.66 -5.72 2.83
N ILE A 132 -15.28 -5.58 1.65
CA ILE A 132 -15.33 -4.30 0.92
C ILE A 132 -16.04 -3.25 1.76
N GLY A 133 -17.21 -3.56 2.33
CA GLY A 133 -17.95 -2.66 3.21
C GLY A 133 -17.17 -2.29 4.48
N HIS A 134 -16.34 -3.19 5.01
CA HIS A 134 -15.42 -2.83 6.10
C HIS A 134 -14.34 -1.86 5.64
N ILE A 135 -13.67 -2.12 4.51
CA ILE A 135 -12.62 -1.28 3.94
C ILE A 135 -13.16 0.11 3.60
N ALA A 136 -14.36 0.22 3.03
CA ALA A 136 -15.00 1.47 2.66
C ALA A 136 -15.11 2.46 3.82
N ARG A 137 -15.29 1.98 5.06
CA ARG A 137 -15.33 2.84 6.27
C ARG A 137 -14.03 3.57 6.57
N TYR A 138 -12.92 3.11 6.01
CA TYR A 138 -11.58 3.73 6.14
C TYR A 138 -11.19 4.54 4.90
N ARG A 139 -12.14 4.76 4.00
CA ARG A 139 -11.99 5.55 2.78
C ARG A 139 -12.89 6.78 2.85
N THR A 140 -12.61 7.75 1.98
CA THR A 140 -13.39 8.99 1.86
C THR A 140 -13.58 9.34 0.39
N GLY A 141 -14.59 10.19 0.11
CA GLY A 141 -14.87 10.66 -1.24
C GLY A 141 -15.25 9.53 -2.20
N PHE A 142 -15.01 9.75 -3.46
CA PHE A 142 -15.43 8.84 -4.55
C PHE A 142 -14.95 7.38 -4.39
N ILE A 143 -13.81 7.14 -3.75
CA ILE A 143 -13.36 5.76 -3.50
C ILE A 143 -14.28 5.03 -2.53
N GLN A 144 -14.78 5.73 -1.49
CA GLN A 144 -15.76 5.16 -0.56
C GLN A 144 -17.05 4.85 -1.29
N ASP A 145 -17.56 5.80 -2.09
CA ASP A 145 -18.80 5.67 -2.84
C ASP A 145 -18.71 4.52 -3.86
N ALA A 146 -17.65 4.47 -4.66
CA ALA A 146 -17.41 3.38 -5.61
C ALA A 146 -17.29 1.99 -4.94
N MET A 147 -16.71 1.91 -3.73
CA MET A 147 -16.67 0.66 -2.97
C MET A 147 -18.06 0.28 -2.45
N GLN A 148 -18.89 1.26 -2.09
CA GLN A 148 -20.28 1.01 -1.69
C GLN A 148 -21.12 0.55 -2.88
N ASP A 149 -20.99 1.19 -4.04
CA ASP A 149 -21.67 0.77 -5.29
C ASP A 149 -21.30 -0.68 -5.65
N MET A 150 -20.04 -1.08 -5.42
CA MET A 150 -19.61 -2.47 -5.62
C MET A 150 -20.26 -3.43 -4.62
N VAL A 151 -20.47 -3.03 -3.36
CA VAL A 151 -21.21 -3.80 -2.35
C VAL A 151 -22.66 -3.99 -2.76
N ASP A 152 -23.24 -2.96 -3.36
CA ASP A 152 -24.65 -2.95 -3.82
C ASP A 152 -24.80 -3.59 -5.22
N GLU A 153 -23.71 -4.05 -5.82
CA GLU A 153 -23.62 -4.61 -7.19
C GLU A 153 -24.09 -3.62 -8.28
N ASP A 154 -24.05 -2.32 -7.98
CA ASP A 154 -24.38 -1.26 -8.94
C ASP A 154 -23.13 -0.82 -9.74
N TRP A 155 -22.75 -1.65 -10.69
CA TRP A 155 -21.60 -1.40 -11.55
C TRP A 155 -21.73 -0.11 -12.37
N LEU A 156 -22.96 0.30 -12.72
CA LEU A 156 -23.17 1.52 -13.49
C LEU A 156 -22.99 2.78 -12.64
N ALA A 157 -23.47 2.78 -11.40
CA ALA A 157 -23.22 3.85 -10.45
C ALA A 157 -21.72 3.98 -10.16
N LEU A 158 -21.02 2.87 -9.93
CA LEU A 158 -19.57 2.84 -9.74
C LEU A 158 -18.83 3.46 -10.94
N ILE A 159 -19.15 3.05 -12.17
CA ILE A 159 -18.52 3.60 -13.38
C ILE A 159 -18.76 5.11 -13.45
N ALA A 160 -19.98 5.59 -13.24
CA ALA A 160 -20.33 7.00 -13.33
C ALA A 160 -19.60 7.85 -12.28
N SER A 161 -19.51 7.36 -11.05
CA SER A 161 -18.82 8.08 -9.96
C SER A 161 -17.31 8.17 -10.20
N VAL A 162 -16.69 7.10 -10.66
CA VAL A 162 -15.24 7.08 -10.96
C VAL A 162 -14.92 7.89 -12.22
N ASP A 163 -15.77 7.89 -13.24
CA ASP A 163 -15.61 8.67 -14.46
C ASP A 163 -15.69 10.17 -14.17
N SER A 164 -16.63 10.58 -13.32
CA SER A 164 -16.75 11.98 -12.87
C SER A 164 -15.51 12.47 -12.15
N GLU A 165 -14.91 11.67 -11.31
CA GLU A 165 -13.64 12.01 -10.63
C GLU A 165 -12.48 12.07 -11.61
N LEU A 166 -12.46 11.17 -12.59
CA LEU A 166 -11.43 11.14 -13.62
C LEU A 166 -11.45 12.42 -14.46
N ASP A 167 -12.63 12.89 -14.84
CA ASP A 167 -12.80 14.16 -15.57
C ASP A 167 -12.28 15.36 -14.77
N MET A 168 -12.49 15.38 -13.45
CA MET A 168 -11.96 16.42 -12.58
C MET A 168 -10.43 16.40 -12.54
N LEU A 169 -9.84 15.20 -12.37
CA LEU A 169 -8.37 15.04 -12.30
C LEU A 169 -7.66 15.33 -13.64
N GLU A 170 -8.34 15.19 -14.78
CA GLU A 170 -7.78 15.48 -16.09
C GLU A 170 -7.94 16.97 -16.49
N SER A 171 -8.77 17.72 -15.74
CA SER A 171 -8.97 19.16 -15.98
C SER A 171 -8.04 20.07 -15.17
N GLU A 172 -7.29 19.52 -14.22
CA GLU A 172 -6.26 20.23 -13.41
C GLU A 172 -4.89 20.24 -14.11
#